data_8b9c4fef2e467ddabd62871576cfa278
#
_entry.id   8b9c4fef2e467ddabd62871576cfa278
#
_cell.length_a   1.000
_cell.length_b   1.000
_cell.length_c   1.000
_cell.angle_alpha   90.00
_cell.angle_beta   90.00
_cell.angle_gamma   90.00
#
_symmetry.space_group_name_H-M   'P 1'
#
loop_
_entity.id
_entity.type
_entity.pdbx_description
1 polymer ?
#
loop_
_entity_poly.entity_id
_entity_poly.type
_entity_poly.pdbx_seq_one_letter_code
_entity_poly.pdbx_strand_id
1 'polypeptide(L)'
;MISRRRGRVSTVAVAVDDPGLGLGCWLNRFSSFDSASVIKVTILAALLRKAEDQHRHLTATEAALARSMITKSDNNSASALWAELGRSYLQHFLDVAKMRHTRLGPGGFWGLTQITVNDEVVLLRLLLTGNAVLDPASRSYALGLMAEVIQAQRWGVPAGAPAGLTVHVKNGWLPLATHGWRIHSIGSLTGHGTSYSIVVLTQDNPTMAYGIATIEKIAEAINHDMRLG
;
A
#
# COMPACT_ATOMS: atom_id res chain seq x y z
N MET A 1 -9.93 -6.59 20.23
CA MET A 1 -8.62 -6.58 20.94
C MET A 1 -7.70 -7.62 20.31
N ILE A 2 -6.79 -7.21 19.40
CA ILE A 2 -5.84 -8.15 18.79
C ILE A 2 -4.80 -8.49 19.87
N SER A 3 -5.00 -9.65 20.51
CA SER A 3 -4.07 -10.19 21.50
C SER A 3 -2.72 -10.42 20.82
N ARG A 4 -1.64 -9.86 21.40
CA ARG A 4 -0.27 -10.28 21.08
C ARG A 4 -0.23 -11.81 21.23
N ARG A 5 -0.17 -12.55 20.12
CA ARG A 5 0.07 -13.99 20.19
C ARG A 5 1.44 -14.18 20.85
N ARG A 6 1.45 -14.71 22.05
CA ARG A 6 2.67 -15.10 22.77
C ARG A 6 3.51 -15.96 21.82
N GLY A 7 4.73 -15.51 21.53
CA GLY A 7 5.73 -16.28 20.78
C GLY A 7 6.10 -15.75 19.38
N ARG A 8 5.48 -14.68 18.84
CA ARG A 8 5.98 -14.07 17.60
C ARG A 8 6.91 -12.90 17.88
N VAL A 9 8.06 -12.89 17.18
CA VAL A 9 9.12 -11.86 17.35
C VAL A 9 8.92 -10.62 16.49
N SER A 10 7.97 -10.65 15.53
CA SER A 10 7.75 -9.52 14.62
C SER A 10 7.21 -8.29 15.33
N THR A 11 7.74 -7.12 15.00
CA THR A 11 7.10 -5.83 15.24
C THR A 11 6.03 -5.64 14.17
N VAL A 12 4.79 -5.34 14.59
CA VAL A 12 3.62 -5.31 13.69
C VAL A 12 2.83 -4.01 13.89
N ALA A 13 2.44 -3.38 12.80
CA ALA A 13 1.42 -2.35 12.76
C ALA A 13 0.28 -2.79 11.82
N VAL A 14 -0.96 -2.49 12.21
CA VAL A 14 -2.17 -2.89 11.47
C VAL A 14 -3.14 -1.73 11.40
N ALA A 15 -3.78 -1.58 10.27
CA ALA A 15 -4.98 -0.75 10.14
C ALA A 15 -6.03 -1.47 9.31
N VAL A 16 -7.29 -1.25 9.71
CA VAL A 16 -8.49 -1.59 8.94
C VAL A 16 -9.32 -0.32 8.82
N ASP A 17 -9.82 -0.05 7.65
CA ASP A 17 -10.57 1.16 7.36
C ASP A 17 -11.73 0.88 6.41
N ASP A 18 -12.95 1.15 6.84
CA ASP A 18 -14.15 1.13 6.01
C ASP A 18 -14.85 2.49 6.11
N PRO A 19 -14.63 3.38 5.11
CA PRO A 19 -15.25 4.70 5.12
C PRO A 19 -16.79 4.66 5.04
N GLY A 20 -17.37 3.63 4.42
CA GLY A 20 -18.81 3.46 4.26
C GLY A 20 -19.52 3.18 5.59
N LEU A 21 -18.87 2.40 6.45
CA LEU A 21 -19.34 2.08 7.80
C LEU A 21 -18.83 3.06 8.86
N GLY A 22 -17.97 4.01 8.50
CA GLY A 22 -17.27 4.87 9.48
C GLY A 22 -16.37 4.08 10.43
N LEU A 23 -15.93 2.88 10.02
CA LEU A 23 -15.11 2.00 10.82
C LEU A 23 -13.63 2.30 10.61
N GLY A 24 -12.88 2.43 11.72
CA GLY A 24 -11.43 2.52 11.67
C GLY A 24 -10.81 1.88 12.91
N CYS A 25 -9.91 0.91 12.70
CA CYS A 25 -9.18 0.22 13.76
C CYS A 25 -7.68 0.27 13.49
N TRP A 26 -6.88 0.54 14.51
CA TRP A 26 -5.42 0.66 14.39
C TRP A 26 -4.68 -0.04 15.52
N LEU A 27 -3.56 -0.66 15.17
CA LEU A 27 -2.52 -1.11 16.09
C LEU A 27 -1.21 -0.44 15.67
N ASN A 28 -0.50 0.19 16.61
CA ASN A 28 0.77 0.88 16.37
C ASN A 28 0.70 1.91 15.23
N ARG A 29 -0.36 2.73 15.25
CA ARG A 29 -0.81 3.62 14.18
C ARG A 29 0.29 4.46 13.54
N PHE A 30 1.20 4.98 14.34
CA PHE A 30 2.26 5.92 13.91
C PHE A 30 3.67 5.30 13.96
N SER A 31 3.78 3.99 14.18
CA SER A 31 5.07 3.31 14.07
C SER A 31 5.58 3.34 12.65
N SER A 32 6.86 3.66 12.50
CA SER A 32 7.51 3.86 11.21
C SER A 32 8.20 2.58 10.73
N PHE A 33 8.10 2.31 9.43
CA PHE A 33 8.67 1.14 8.76
C PHE A 33 9.32 1.56 7.44
N ASP A 34 10.43 0.93 7.05
CA ASP A 34 10.95 1.05 5.69
C ASP A 34 9.94 0.47 4.70
N SER A 35 9.48 1.25 3.75
CA SER A 35 8.34 0.92 2.88
C SER A 35 8.53 -0.31 1.99
N ALA A 36 9.78 -0.65 1.65
CA ALA A 36 10.04 -1.60 0.57
C ALA A 36 9.22 -1.21 -0.69
N SER A 37 8.60 -2.17 -1.37
CA SER A 37 7.82 -1.91 -2.58
C SER A 37 6.41 -1.35 -2.35
N VAL A 38 5.97 -1.14 -1.13
CA VAL A 38 4.66 -0.51 -0.85
C VAL A 38 4.63 0.93 -1.35
N ILE A 39 5.74 1.68 -1.23
CA ILE A 39 5.86 3.06 -1.72
C ILE A 39 5.50 3.22 -3.22
N LYS A 40 5.51 2.15 -4.00
CA LYS A 40 5.18 2.19 -5.42
C LYS A 40 3.74 2.66 -5.68
N VAL A 41 2.82 2.44 -4.73
CA VAL A 41 1.46 2.99 -4.81
C VAL A 41 1.49 4.51 -4.66
N THR A 42 2.31 5.04 -3.75
CA THR A 42 2.51 6.49 -3.60
C THR A 42 3.15 7.10 -4.86
N ILE A 43 4.16 6.43 -5.44
CA ILE A 43 4.79 6.86 -6.70
C ILE A 43 3.75 6.92 -7.82
N LEU A 44 2.90 5.89 -7.96
CA LEU A 44 1.82 5.87 -8.94
C LEU A 44 0.82 7.01 -8.72
N ALA A 45 0.36 7.20 -7.49
CA ALA A 45 -0.58 8.28 -7.17
C ALA A 45 0.01 9.68 -7.45
N ALA A 46 1.29 9.88 -7.13
CA ALA A 46 2.00 11.13 -7.45
C ALA A 46 2.15 11.34 -8.97
N LEU A 47 2.43 10.28 -9.74
CA LEU A 47 2.51 10.35 -11.20
C LEU A 47 1.17 10.75 -11.82
N LEU A 48 0.08 10.13 -11.37
CA LEU A 48 -1.28 10.44 -11.83
C LEU A 48 -1.65 11.89 -11.49
N ARG A 49 -1.40 12.33 -10.26
CA ARG A 49 -1.61 13.71 -9.86
C ARG A 49 -0.80 14.69 -10.71
N LYS A 50 0.46 14.38 -11.02
CA LYS A 50 1.29 15.25 -11.91
C LYS A 50 0.69 15.37 -13.29
N ALA A 51 0.15 14.30 -13.85
CA ALA A 51 -0.51 14.34 -15.15
C ALA A 51 -1.77 15.20 -15.09
N GLU A 52 -2.58 15.09 -14.03
CA GLU A 52 -3.75 15.96 -13.81
C GLU A 52 -3.37 17.44 -13.67
N ASP A 53 -2.36 17.77 -12.86
CA ASP A 53 -1.86 19.15 -12.70
C ASP A 53 -1.38 19.75 -14.03
N GLN A 54 -0.90 18.90 -14.94
CA GLN A 54 -0.46 19.28 -16.28
C GLN A 54 -1.58 19.18 -17.34
N HIS A 55 -2.82 18.88 -16.95
CA HIS A 55 -3.98 18.70 -17.84
C HIS A 55 -3.71 17.73 -19.00
N ARG A 56 -3.02 16.62 -18.74
CA ARG A 56 -2.67 15.59 -19.72
C ARG A 56 -2.94 14.17 -19.21
N HIS A 57 -2.96 13.24 -20.12
CA HIS A 57 -2.88 11.82 -19.81
C HIS A 57 -1.44 11.37 -19.57
N LEU A 58 -1.25 10.17 -18.99
CA LEU A 58 0.05 9.53 -18.97
C LEU A 58 0.55 9.30 -20.41
N THR A 59 1.82 9.52 -20.63
CA THR A 59 2.48 9.09 -21.87
C THR A 59 2.48 7.56 -21.95
N ALA A 60 2.69 7.00 -23.14
CA ALA A 60 2.80 5.55 -23.31
C ALA A 60 3.93 4.94 -22.46
N THR A 61 5.04 5.67 -22.30
CA THR A 61 6.17 5.25 -21.47
C THR A 61 5.80 5.27 -19.98
N GLU A 62 5.21 6.34 -19.47
CA GLU A 62 4.76 6.44 -18.07
C GLU A 62 3.75 5.33 -17.76
N ALA A 63 2.80 5.07 -18.65
CA ALA A 63 1.79 4.02 -18.46
C ALA A 63 2.43 2.61 -18.43
N ALA A 64 3.39 2.33 -19.30
CA ALA A 64 4.11 1.07 -19.33
C ALA A 64 4.95 0.85 -18.06
N LEU A 65 5.67 1.89 -17.61
CA LEU A 65 6.43 1.87 -16.35
C LEU A 65 5.50 1.70 -15.15
N ALA A 66 4.40 2.44 -15.07
CA ALA A 66 3.41 2.33 -13.99
C ALA A 66 2.84 0.91 -13.89
N ARG A 67 2.45 0.32 -15.03
CA ARG A 67 1.96 -1.06 -15.10
C ARG A 67 3.01 -2.05 -14.59
N SER A 68 4.23 -2.01 -15.10
CA SER A 68 5.31 -2.92 -14.67
C SER A 68 5.63 -2.74 -13.19
N MET A 69 5.72 -1.49 -12.72
CA MET A 69 6.00 -1.14 -11.32
C MET A 69 4.96 -1.73 -10.36
N ILE A 70 3.67 -1.64 -10.69
CA ILE A 70 2.60 -2.11 -9.79
C ILE A 70 2.37 -3.61 -9.93
N THR A 71 2.15 -4.10 -11.17
CA THR A 71 1.68 -5.47 -11.38
C THR A 71 2.77 -6.52 -11.15
N LYS A 72 4.04 -6.19 -11.45
CA LYS A 72 5.22 -7.07 -11.29
C LYS A 72 6.16 -6.62 -10.18
N SER A 73 5.87 -5.48 -9.56
CA SER A 73 6.77 -4.84 -8.59
C SER A 73 8.16 -4.53 -9.16
N ASP A 74 8.24 -4.16 -10.43
CA ASP A 74 9.50 -3.89 -11.12
C ASP A 74 10.24 -2.70 -10.48
N ASN A 75 11.52 -2.92 -10.13
CA ASN A 75 12.33 -1.91 -9.44
C ASN A 75 12.91 -0.86 -10.40
N ASN A 76 13.24 -1.25 -11.64
CA ASN A 76 13.75 -0.31 -12.61
C ASN A 76 12.68 0.71 -13.01
N SER A 77 11.44 0.24 -13.20
CA SER A 77 10.30 1.11 -13.44
C SER A 77 10.04 2.07 -12.26
N ALA A 78 10.15 1.57 -11.03
CA ALA A 78 10.02 2.42 -9.84
C ALA A 78 11.11 3.49 -9.78
N SER A 79 12.36 3.12 -10.05
CA SER A 79 13.49 4.06 -10.05
C SER A 79 13.37 5.11 -11.16
N ALA A 80 12.91 4.72 -12.35
CA ALA A 80 12.68 5.64 -13.45
C ALA A 80 11.59 6.68 -13.10
N LEU A 81 10.44 6.24 -12.61
CA LEU A 81 9.33 7.13 -12.23
C LEU A 81 9.68 7.99 -11.00
N TRP A 82 10.41 7.44 -10.04
CA TRP A 82 10.92 8.22 -8.90
C TRP A 82 11.84 9.36 -9.35
N ALA A 83 12.76 9.06 -10.26
CA ALA A 83 13.68 10.06 -10.81
C ALA A 83 12.94 11.12 -11.65
N GLU A 84 11.96 10.71 -12.45
CA GLU A 84 11.14 11.59 -13.29
C GLU A 84 10.28 12.55 -12.45
N LEU A 85 9.67 12.06 -11.37
CA LEU A 85 8.90 12.88 -10.45
C LEU A 85 9.80 13.84 -9.67
N GLY A 86 10.93 13.36 -9.24
CA GLY A 86 11.85 14.09 -8.38
C GLY A 86 11.34 14.23 -6.94
N ARG A 87 12.29 14.40 -6.02
CA ARG A 87 12.00 14.46 -4.59
C ARG A 87 11.02 15.58 -4.21
N SER A 88 11.16 16.75 -4.83
CA SER A 88 10.34 17.91 -4.52
C SER A 88 8.87 17.67 -4.88
N TYR A 89 8.59 17.07 -6.05
CA TYR A 89 7.21 16.77 -6.43
C TYR A 89 6.61 15.64 -5.58
N LEU A 90 7.39 14.61 -5.27
CA LEU A 90 6.95 13.54 -4.35
C LEU A 90 6.60 14.10 -2.97
N GLN A 91 7.40 15.03 -2.43
CA GLN A 91 7.10 15.69 -1.17
C GLN A 91 5.82 16.55 -1.28
N HIS A 92 5.68 17.32 -2.36
CA HIS A 92 4.45 18.06 -2.63
C HIS A 92 3.21 17.16 -2.66
N PHE A 93 3.30 15.99 -3.31
CA PHE A 93 2.21 15.01 -3.30
C PHE A 93 1.88 14.54 -1.88
N LEU A 94 2.87 14.19 -1.07
CA LEU A 94 2.64 13.79 0.32
C LEU A 94 1.92 14.88 1.13
N ASP A 95 2.28 16.16 0.91
CA ASP A 95 1.67 17.30 1.59
C ASP A 95 0.20 17.49 1.17
N VAL A 96 -0.08 17.45 -0.14
CA VAL A 96 -1.44 17.54 -0.69
C VAL A 96 -2.31 16.35 -0.26
N ALA A 97 -1.74 15.15 -0.28
CA ALA A 97 -2.38 13.91 0.18
C ALA A 97 -2.54 13.84 1.72
N LYS A 98 -1.92 14.74 2.46
CA LYS A 98 -1.89 14.76 3.94
C LYS A 98 -1.24 13.54 4.58
N MET A 99 -0.28 12.93 3.89
CA MET A 99 0.54 11.82 4.38
C MET A 99 1.68 12.33 5.26
N ARG A 100 1.34 12.84 6.42
CA ARG A 100 2.22 13.67 7.28
C ARG A 100 3.33 12.91 8.01
N HIS A 101 3.20 11.59 8.10
CA HIS A 101 4.16 10.71 8.80
C HIS A 101 5.05 9.94 7.82
N THR A 102 4.85 10.12 6.52
CA THR A 102 5.70 9.54 5.48
C THR A 102 6.93 10.43 5.27
N ARG A 103 8.11 9.80 5.25
CA ARG A 103 9.41 10.47 5.04
C ARG A 103 10.14 9.80 3.89
N LEU A 104 10.32 10.53 2.80
CA LEU A 104 10.98 10.02 1.59
C LEU A 104 12.39 9.51 1.91
N GLY A 105 12.75 8.36 1.37
CA GLY A 105 14.07 7.76 1.52
C GLY A 105 15.20 8.68 1.03
N PRO A 106 16.43 8.52 1.52
CA PRO A 106 17.58 9.33 1.10
C PRO A 106 18.01 8.97 -0.32
N GLY A 107 18.56 9.93 -1.05
CA GLY A 107 19.07 9.74 -2.41
C GLY A 107 18.00 9.14 -3.33
N GLY A 108 18.32 8.09 -4.05
CA GLY A 108 17.37 7.32 -4.89
C GLY A 108 16.79 6.08 -4.20
N PHE A 109 17.02 5.91 -2.88
CA PHE A 109 16.62 4.71 -2.15
C PHE A 109 15.14 4.78 -1.72
N TRP A 110 14.23 4.78 -2.70
CA TRP A 110 12.78 4.87 -2.48
C TRP A 110 12.25 3.79 -1.51
N GLY A 111 12.81 2.57 -1.53
CA GLY A 111 12.41 1.48 -0.64
C GLY A 111 12.72 1.72 0.85
N LEU A 112 13.55 2.71 1.18
CA LEU A 112 13.84 3.18 2.54
C LEU A 112 12.96 4.36 2.97
N THR A 113 11.96 4.71 2.17
CA THR A 113 10.94 5.67 2.60
C THR A 113 10.24 5.16 3.85
N GLN A 114 10.17 6.00 4.87
CA GLN A 114 9.50 5.66 6.12
C GLN A 114 7.99 5.87 5.96
N ILE A 115 7.22 4.82 6.22
CA ILE A 115 5.75 4.82 6.13
C ILE A 115 5.12 4.39 7.45
N THR A 116 3.84 4.73 7.63
CA THR A 116 3.02 4.31 8.76
C THR A 116 1.70 3.73 8.26
N VAL A 117 1.06 2.86 9.05
CA VAL A 117 -0.29 2.37 8.68
C VAL A 117 -1.30 3.51 8.58
N ASN A 118 -1.09 4.62 9.33
CA ASN A 118 -1.92 5.81 9.21
C ASN A 118 -1.90 6.39 7.80
N ASP A 119 -0.71 6.63 7.26
CA ASP A 119 -0.57 7.28 5.96
C ASP A 119 -0.92 6.35 4.80
N GLU A 120 -0.68 5.04 4.96
CA GLU A 120 -1.12 4.06 3.95
C GLU A 120 -2.66 3.96 3.89
N VAL A 121 -3.39 4.09 5.01
CA VAL A 121 -4.85 4.22 5.00
C VAL A 121 -5.28 5.52 4.30
N VAL A 122 -4.60 6.64 4.56
CA VAL A 122 -4.87 7.90 3.85
C VAL A 122 -4.71 7.70 2.33
N LEU A 123 -3.62 7.06 1.89
CA LEU A 123 -3.38 6.77 0.48
C LEU A 123 -4.48 5.88 -0.12
N LEU A 124 -4.85 4.78 0.55
CA LEU A 124 -5.90 3.89 0.05
C LEU A 124 -7.27 4.57 0.00
N ARG A 125 -7.60 5.44 0.98
CA ARG A 125 -8.81 6.28 0.93
C ARG A 125 -8.83 7.21 -0.28
N LEU A 126 -7.70 7.82 -0.66
CA LEU A 126 -7.60 8.64 -1.87
C LEU A 126 -7.93 7.83 -3.13
N LEU A 127 -7.63 6.54 -3.15
CA LEU A 127 -7.97 5.68 -4.29
C LEU A 127 -9.44 5.22 -4.27
N LEU A 128 -10.02 5.02 -3.08
CA LEU A 128 -11.37 4.46 -2.94
C LEU A 128 -12.48 5.50 -2.99
N THR A 129 -12.25 6.69 -2.44
CA THR A 129 -13.30 7.69 -2.22
C THR A 129 -13.13 8.94 -3.07
N GLY A 130 -14.22 9.66 -3.32
CA GLY A 130 -14.18 10.97 -3.99
C GLY A 130 -13.35 11.98 -3.19
N ASN A 131 -12.42 12.66 -3.85
CA ASN A 131 -11.54 13.64 -3.25
C ASN A 131 -11.03 14.65 -4.29
N ALA A 132 -10.35 15.71 -3.82
CA ALA A 132 -9.78 16.75 -4.68
C ALA A 132 -8.31 16.49 -5.09
N VAL A 133 -7.73 15.35 -4.68
CA VAL A 133 -6.32 15.01 -4.96
C VAL A 133 -6.18 14.20 -6.23
N LEU A 134 -7.09 13.24 -6.46
CA LEU A 134 -7.10 12.39 -7.64
C LEU A 134 -8.51 12.33 -8.24
N ASP A 135 -8.59 12.50 -9.54
CA ASP A 135 -9.83 12.38 -10.28
C ASP A 135 -10.35 10.92 -10.33
N PRO A 136 -11.61 10.69 -10.74
CA PRO A 136 -12.18 9.34 -10.81
C PRO A 136 -11.42 8.41 -11.77
N ALA A 137 -10.89 8.91 -12.89
CA ALA A 137 -10.17 8.10 -13.89
C ALA A 137 -8.82 7.63 -13.32
N SER A 138 -8.07 8.53 -12.68
CA SER A 138 -6.80 8.21 -12.01
C SER A 138 -6.98 7.18 -10.90
N ARG A 139 -8.01 7.34 -10.07
CA ARG A 139 -8.33 6.38 -9.02
C ARG A 139 -8.66 4.99 -9.57
N SER A 140 -9.51 4.94 -10.58
CA SER A 140 -9.87 3.69 -11.25
C SER A 140 -8.67 3.02 -11.91
N TYR A 141 -7.78 3.80 -12.54
CA TYR A 141 -6.55 3.31 -13.14
C TYR A 141 -5.61 2.68 -12.10
N ALA A 142 -5.38 3.38 -10.98
CA ALA A 142 -4.53 2.88 -9.91
C ALA A 142 -5.08 1.59 -9.29
N LEU A 143 -6.35 1.55 -8.96
CA LEU A 143 -7.03 0.36 -8.42
C LEU A 143 -7.01 -0.79 -9.45
N GLY A 144 -7.20 -0.51 -10.73
CA GLY A 144 -7.09 -1.49 -11.81
C GLY A 144 -5.73 -2.18 -11.83
N LEU A 145 -4.63 -1.40 -11.79
CA LEU A 145 -3.28 -1.97 -11.73
C LEU A 145 -3.04 -2.79 -10.46
N MET A 146 -3.56 -2.36 -9.32
CA MET A 146 -3.45 -3.11 -8.06
C MET A 146 -4.27 -4.41 -8.08
N ALA A 147 -5.35 -4.50 -8.84
CA ALA A 147 -6.11 -5.72 -9.06
C ALA A 147 -5.37 -6.71 -9.98
N GLU A 148 -4.51 -6.21 -10.87
CA GLU A 148 -3.75 -7.00 -11.85
C GLU A 148 -2.37 -7.46 -11.33
N VAL A 149 -2.06 -7.31 -10.05
CA VAL A 149 -0.82 -7.83 -9.47
C VAL A 149 -0.70 -9.33 -9.75
N ILE A 150 0.48 -9.76 -10.24
CA ILE A 150 0.74 -11.15 -10.61
C ILE A 150 0.50 -12.12 -9.44
N GLN A 151 0.04 -13.33 -9.75
CA GLN A 151 -0.34 -14.33 -8.75
C GLN A 151 0.74 -14.61 -7.71
N ALA A 152 2.00 -14.67 -8.10
CA ALA A 152 3.13 -14.90 -7.21
C ALA A 152 3.31 -13.81 -6.12
N GLN A 153 2.68 -12.66 -6.30
CA GLN A 153 2.72 -11.53 -5.35
C GLN A 153 1.35 -11.22 -4.72
N ARG A 154 0.36 -12.10 -4.88
CA ARG A 154 -0.99 -11.94 -4.30
C ARG A 154 -1.13 -12.67 -2.96
N TRP A 155 -0.22 -12.42 -2.03
CA TRP A 155 -0.26 -12.88 -0.64
C TRP A 155 -0.61 -11.73 0.31
N GLY A 156 -0.83 -12.02 1.57
CA GLY A 156 -1.14 -11.02 2.60
C GLY A 156 -2.60 -10.60 2.60
N VAL A 157 -2.92 -9.35 2.26
CA VAL A 157 -4.30 -8.81 2.26
C VAL A 157 -5.34 -9.72 1.56
N PRO A 158 -5.02 -10.44 0.45
CA PRO A 158 -5.96 -11.36 -0.17
C PRO A 158 -6.35 -12.58 0.68
N ALA A 159 -5.58 -12.91 1.72
CA ALA A 159 -5.86 -14.10 2.53
C ALA A 159 -7.21 -14.00 3.25
N GLY A 160 -8.06 -14.98 3.02
CA GLY A 160 -9.41 -15.00 3.58
C GLY A 160 -10.38 -13.99 2.94
N ALA A 161 -10.04 -13.33 1.84
CA ALA A 161 -10.92 -12.38 1.17
C ALA A 161 -12.29 -12.99 0.84
N PRO A 162 -13.41 -12.27 1.08
CA PRO A 162 -14.74 -12.72 0.71
C PRO A 162 -14.85 -12.99 -0.80
N ALA A 163 -15.55 -14.05 -1.17
CA ALA A 163 -15.83 -14.34 -2.56
C ALA A 163 -16.64 -13.20 -3.21
N GLY A 164 -16.34 -12.90 -4.47
CA GLY A 164 -17.05 -11.86 -5.23
C GLY A 164 -16.50 -10.45 -5.02
N LEU A 165 -15.57 -10.21 -4.09
CA LEU A 165 -14.87 -8.93 -3.98
C LEU A 165 -13.63 -8.90 -4.88
N THR A 166 -13.39 -7.75 -5.48
CA THR A 166 -12.13 -7.45 -6.17
C THR A 166 -11.08 -7.03 -5.15
N VAL A 167 -9.93 -7.70 -5.14
CA VAL A 167 -8.81 -7.38 -4.26
C VAL A 167 -7.77 -6.56 -5.01
N HIS A 168 -7.52 -5.36 -4.53
CA HIS A 168 -6.49 -4.43 -4.98
C HIS A 168 -5.33 -4.51 -3.98
N VAL A 169 -4.17 -5.02 -4.38
CA VAL A 169 -3.07 -5.29 -3.45
C VAL A 169 -1.74 -4.74 -3.92
N LYS A 170 -0.90 -4.32 -2.99
CA LYS A 170 0.53 -4.12 -3.21
C LYS A 170 1.33 -4.63 -2.02
N ASN A 171 2.27 -5.49 -2.31
CA ASN A 171 3.18 -6.07 -1.33
C ASN A 171 4.57 -5.45 -1.42
N GLY A 172 5.29 -5.49 -0.30
CA GLY A 172 6.68 -5.06 -0.21
C GLY A 172 7.48 -5.99 0.69
N TRP A 173 8.73 -6.23 0.33
CA TRP A 173 9.68 -7.00 1.15
C TRP A 173 11.10 -6.46 0.97
N LEU A 174 11.85 -6.47 2.06
CA LEU A 174 13.21 -5.96 2.10
C LEU A 174 14.00 -6.67 3.21
N PRO A 175 15.06 -7.44 2.90
CA PRO A 175 15.98 -7.95 3.90
C PRO A 175 17.04 -6.90 4.22
N LEU A 176 17.21 -6.54 5.49
CA LEU A 176 18.29 -5.68 5.96
C LEU A 176 18.88 -6.23 7.26
N ALA A 177 20.14 -5.93 7.53
CA ALA A 177 20.85 -6.35 8.74
C ALA A 177 20.17 -5.81 10.02
N THR A 178 19.66 -4.58 9.98
CA THR A 178 18.83 -4.01 11.05
C THR A 178 17.39 -4.44 10.85
N HIS A 179 16.68 -4.89 11.89
CA HIS A 179 15.26 -5.26 11.85
C HIS A 179 14.90 -6.45 10.92
N GLY A 180 15.84 -7.30 10.54
CA GLY A 180 15.58 -8.53 9.78
C GLY A 180 14.79 -8.29 8.49
N TRP A 181 13.82 -9.15 8.18
CA TRP A 181 12.92 -8.97 7.05
C TRP A 181 11.80 -7.97 7.37
N ARG A 182 11.66 -6.93 6.54
CA ARG A 182 10.45 -6.11 6.44
C ARG A 182 9.53 -6.77 5.44
N ILE A 183 8.32 -7.08 5.86
CA ILE A 183 7.29 -7.68 4.99
C ILE A 183 6.01 -6.89 5.20
N HIS A 184 5.44 -6.39 4.11
CA HIS A 184 4.28 -5.51 4.13
C HIS A 184 3.24 -5.95 3.11
N SER A 185 1.98 -5.77 3.45
CA SER A 185 0.87 -5.92 2.52
C SER A 185 -0.15 -4.82 2.78
N ILE A 186 -0.46 -4.07 1.73
CA ILE A 186 -1.54 -3.07 1.77
C ILE A 186 -2.51 -3.36 0.64
N GLY A 187 -3.77 -3.05 0.85
CA GLY A 187 -4.76 -3.22 -0.20
C GLY A 187 -6.16 -2.87 0.22
N SER A 188 -7.05 -2.95 -0.76
CA SER A 188 -8.47 -2.70 -0.57
C SER A 188 -9.29 -3.80 -1.21
N LEU A 189 -10.45 -4.05 -0.66
CA LEU A 189 -11.43 -4.99 -1.19
C LEU A 189 -12.69 -4.21 -1.57
N THR A 190 -13.17 -4.41 -2.80
CA THR A 190 -14.33 -3.66 -3.32
C THR A 190 -15.30 -4.59 -4.04
N GLY A 191 -16.59 -4.34 -3.92
CA GLY A 191 -17.64 -5.08 -4.62
C GLY A 191 -18.91 -5.21 -3.78
N HIS A 192 -20.05 -5.43 -4.42
CA HIS A 192 -21.35 -5.64 -3.77
C HIS A 192 -21.71 -4.55 -2.74
N GLY A 193 -21.34 -3.30 -3.00
CA GLY A 193 -21.57 -2.19 -2.06
C GLY A 193 -20.56 -2.11 -0.90
N THR A 194 -19.63 -3.04 -0.80
CA THR A 194 -18.58 -3.08 0.24
C THR A 194 -17.30 -2.46 -0.27
N SER A 195 -16.61 -1.69 0.59
CA SER A 195 -15.32 -1.10 0.27
C SER A 195 -14.53 -0.87 1.55
N TYR A 196 -13.51 -1.68 1.80
CA TYR A 196 -12.62 -1.51 2.94
C TYR A 196 -11.16 -1.73 2.58
N SER A 197 -10.28 -1.21 3.42
CA SER A 197 -8.82 -1.31 3.27
C SER A 197 -8.21 -2.04 4.45
N ILE A 198 -7.15 -2.81 4.17
CA ILE A 198 -6.30 -3.47 5.16
C ILE A 198 -4.86 -3.05 4.90
N VAL A 199 -4.18 -2.63 5.95
CA VAL A 199 -2.74 -2.32 5.94
C VAL A 199 -2.07 -3.13 7.02
N VAL A 200 -1.07 -3.95 6.67
CA VAL A 200 -0.25 -4.68 7.63
C VAL A 200 1.21 -4.45 7.30
N LEU A 201 1.92 -3.77 8.21
CA LEU A 201 3.35 -3.51 8.12
C LEU A 201 4.06 -4.33 9.20
N THR A 202 5.13 -5.05 8.82
CA THR A 202 5.91 -5.86 9.75
C THR A 202 7.41 -5.72 9.54
N GLN A 203 8.18 -5.82 10.62
CA GLN A 203 9.64 -5.92 10.62
C GLN A 203 10.09 -6.89 11.71
N ASP A 204 11.39 -7.10 11.85
CA ASP A 204 11.99 -8.07 12.76
C ASP A 204 11.56 -9.52 12.45
N ASN A 205 11.18 -9.80 11.20
CA ASN A 205 10.83 -11.15 10.80
C ASN A 205 12.11 -11.96 10.56
N PRO A 206 12.20 -13.21 11.07
CA PRO A 206 13.36 -14.07 10.84
C PRO A 206 13.52 -14.46 9.36
N THR A 207 12.42 -14.63 8.65
CA THR A 207 12.39 -14.99 7.23
C THR A 207 11.22 -14.29 6.51
N MET A 208 11.29 -14.21 5.18
CA MET A 208 10.19 -13.72 4.36
C MET A 208 8.91 -14.55 4.58
N ALA A 209 9.01 -15.87 4.56
CA ALA A 209 7.86 -16.76 4.76
C ALA A 209 7.20 -16.57 6.13
N TYR A 210 7.98 -16.31 7.18
CA TYR A 210 7.45 -16.01 8.51
C TYR A 210 6.63 -14.72 8.53
N GLY A 211 7.15 -13.66 7.87
CA GLY A 211 6.45 -12.38 7.75
C GLY A 211 5.15 -12.51 6.95
N ILE A 212 5.18 -13.21 5.80
CA ILE A 212 4.00 -13.48 4.98
C ILE A 212 2.94 -14.22 5.83
N ALA A 213 3.29 -15.33 6.48
CA ALA A 213 2.35 -16.08 7.31
C ALA A 213 1.80 -15.27 8.50
N THR A 214 2.57 -14.27 9.00
CA THR A 214 2.08 -13.36 10.04
C THR A 214 0.99 -12.45 9.48
N ILE A 215 1.23 -11.86 8.30
CA ILE A 215 0.29 -10.95 7.64
C ILE A 215 -0.98 -11.69 7.23
N GLU A 216 -0.85 -12.87 6.62
CA GLU A 216 -1.99 -13.66 6.15
C GLU A 216 -2.94 -14.03 7.28
N LYS A 217 -2.41 -14.47 8.43
CA LYS A 217 -3.26 -14.75 9.62
C LYS A 217 -4.00 -13.52 10.13
N ILE A 218 -3.39 -12.34 10.04
CA ILE A 218 -4.05 -11.09 10.41
C ILE A 218 -5.14 -10.75 9.39
N ALA A 219 -4.82 -10.86 8.09
CA ALA A 219 -5.77 -10.58 7.02
C ALA A 219 -6.96 -11.55 7.04
N GLU A 220 -6.74 -12.84 7.26
CA GLU A 220 -7.80 -13.85 7.40
C GLU A 220 -8.77 -13.50 8.54
N ALA A 221 -8.26 -13.12 9.71
CA ALA A 221 -9.11 -12.72 10.82
C ALA A 221 -9.94 -11.46 10.49
N ILE A 222 -9.30 -10.44 9.91
CA ILE A 222 -9.99 -9.22 9.51
C ILE A 222 -11.04 -9.50 8.44
N ASN A 223 -10.68 -10.20 7.37
CA ASN A 223 -11.59 -10.54 6.28
C ASN A 223 -12.77 -11.41 6.74
N HIS A 224 -12.56 -12.27 7.75
CA HIS A 224 -13.64 -13.02 8.38
C HIS A 224 -14.61 -12.10 9.12
N ASP A 225 -14.10 -11.18 9.94
CA ASP A 225 -14.92 -10.28 10.75
C ASP A 225 -15.70 -9.28 9.84
N MET A 226 -15.08 -8.79 8.76
CA MET A 226 -15.72 -7.90 7.78
C MET A 226 -16.83 -8.57 6.95
N ARG A 227 -16.98 -9.90 6.99
CA ARG A 227 -18.12 -10.62 6.38
C ARG A 227 -19.38 -10.63 7.23
N LEU A 228 -19.23 -10.41 8.52
CA LEU A 228 -20.29 -10.54 9.50
C LEU A 228 -21.03 -9.21 9.76
N GLY A 229 -20.52 -8.11 9.23
CA GLY A 229 -21.11 -6.78 9.30
C GLY A 229 -21.80 -6.40 8.01
#